data_7540fe646cb6db5a6a3c2c810a55dde9
#
_entry.id   7540fe646cb6db5a6a3c2c810a55dde9
#
_cell.length_a   1.000
_cell.length_b   1.000
_cell.length_c   1.000
_cell.angle_alpha   90.00
_cell.angle_beta   90.00
_cell.angle_gamma   90.00
#
_symmetry.space_group_name_H-M   'P 1'
#
loop_
_entity.id
_entity.type
_entity.pdbx_description
1 polymer ?
#
loop_
_entity_poly.entity_id
_entity_poly.type
_entity_poly.pdbx_seq_one_letter_code
_entity_poly.pdbx_strand_id
1 'polypeptide(L)'
;MRKLSLLFIFLFTSMSLFSQDNWDTQIDAKLPEVLVSHREFVSLPNLPVDIQKMYKNIAWVKNRYKKVGFELKNLESSTLPVLFAERIVNSEFKTVLFYFHLDGQPVDPSKWNQKDPFIPVLKKQSENGEWNAIAWEKLNEEINDDWRIFGRAAADDKAPIIMFLSALELMKAQSQEPKFNIKIIFDLEEEYGSNGFLSTLEKYKKNYESDYMIIMDGPAHNSNQPTLTFGCRGIATCSITTYGSKLPQHSGHYGNYVPNPVFSLSRILSSMKAEDGNVLVDDYYDGITISEEVAEILNSVPDTKEMINNALMIKEEEKVGFNYQEALQYPTLNVRQIGTSWKGKGLKTVIPEYATAHIDVRLVVETDGKKQLEKIKKHITDQGYLVLDREPTNEERLSNSKIVTFKGNPGVNAFRTELNSPFGEKLRKTLTKTFGKKPVSIRTMGGTVPIIPAINELEIPAIIVPMVNMDNNQHSPNENIRIGNIRQGIKICLSILNTDL
;
A
#
# COMPACT_ATOMS: atom_id res chain seq x y z
N MET A 1 28.63 60.87 -43.40
CA MET A 1 29.30 59.79 -42.68
C MET A 1 28.68 59.71 -41.33
N ARG A 2 28.39 58.46 -40.81
CA ARG A 2 27.75 58.10 -39.54
C ARG A 2 26.23 58.20 -39.50
N LYS A 3 25.61 57.09 -39.90
CA LYS A 3 24.37 56.55 -39.32
C LYS A 3 24.19 55.12 -39.87
N LEU A 4 24.74 54.13 -39.19
CA LEU A 4 24.37 52.71 -39.34
C LEU A 4 25.01 51.97 -38.16
N SER A 5 24.26 51.75 -37.15
CA SER A 5 24.54 50.70 -36.10
C SER A 5 23.57 50.90 -34.95
N LEU A 6 22.37 50.34 -35.06
CA LEU A 6 21.45 50.06 -33.93
C LEU A 6 20.24 49.30 -34.46
N LEU A 7 20.47 48.03 -34.82
CA LEU A 7 19.37 47.11 -35.07
C LEU A 7 19.90 45.66 -35.02
N PHE A 8 20.30 45.19 -33.86
CA PHE A 8 20.56 43.75 -33.63
C PHE A 8 20.69 43.46 -32.13
N ILE A 9 19.68 43.74 -31.31
CA ILE A 9 19.51 43.16 -29.95
C ILE A 9 18.00 43.19 -29.63
N PHE A 10 17.23 42.29 -30.20
CA PHE A 10 15.89 41.97 -29.71
C PHE A 10 15.39 40.68 -30.35
N LEU A 11 16.07 39.58 -30.09
CA LEU A 11 15.57 38.25 -30.50
C LEU A 11 16.17 37.12 -29.64
N PHE A 12 16.20 37.26 -28.30
CA PHE A 12 16.60 36.16 -27.44
C PHE A 12 15.98 36.24 -26.03
N THR A 13 14.71 36.62 -25.88
CA THR A 13 14.03 36.60 -24.59
C THR A 13 12.59 36.09 -24.63
N SER A 14 12.24 35.28 -25.63
CA SER A 14 10.88 34.73 -25.74
C SER A 14 10.80 33.19 -25.69
N MET A 15 11.81 32.49 -25.13
CA MET A 15 11.80 31.03 -25.09
C MET A 15 11.63 30.43 -23.69
N SER A 16 11.25 31.20 -22.68
CA SER A 16 11.15 30.66 -21.29
C SER A 16 9.76 30.65 -20.68
N LEU A 17 8.70 30.93 -21.42
CA LEU A 17 7.32 31.01 -20.89
C LEU A 17 6.35 29.94 -21.45
N PHE A 18 6.80 28.99 -22.24
CA PHE A 18 5.92 28.04 -22.92
C PHE A 18 5.85 26.62 -22.30
N SER A 19 6.34 26.36 -21.08
CA SER A 19 6.58 24.99 -20.64
C SER A 19 5.50 24.39 -19.71
N GLN A 20 4.63 25.16 -19.07
CA GLN A 20 3.72 24.61 -18.06
C GLN A 20 2.23 24.58 -18.48
N ASP A 21 1.76 25.50 -19.28
CA ASP A 21 0.36 25.56 -19.77
C ASP A 21 0.05 24.51 -20.87
N ASN A 22 1.06 23.80 -21.34
CA ASN A 22 0.92 22.89 -22.48
C ASN A 22 0.61 21.43 -22.10
N TRP A 23 0.97 20.96 -20.88
CA TRP A 23 0.79 19.56 -20.52
C TRP A 23 -0.67 19.15 -20.39
N ASP A 24 -1.54 19.97 -19.81
CA ASP A 24 -2.96 19.65 -19.66
C ASP A 24 -3.61 19.42 -21.03
N THR A 25 -3.37 20.32 -21.99
CA THR A 25 -3.86 20.17 -23.37
C THR A 25 -3.31 18.92 -24.06
N GLN A 26 -2.05 18.57 -23.83
CA GLN A 26 -1.45 17.38 -24.43
C GLN A 26 -1.95 16.09 -23.79
N ILE A 27 -2.15 16.09 -22.47
CA ILE A 27 -2.78 14.97 -21.74
C ILE A 27 -4.18 14.75 -22.29
N ASP A 28 -4.98 15.83 -22.44
CA ASP A 28 -6.35 15.76 -22.96
C ASP A 28 -6.40 15.19 -24.37
N ALA A 29 -5.50 15.64 -25.25
CA ALA A 29 -5.41 15.14 -26.62
C ALA A 29 -5.00 13.66 -26.68
N LYS A 30 -4.16 13.19 -25.73
CA LYS A 30 -3.70 11.79 -25.67
C LYS A 30 -4.67 10.86 -24.94
N LEU A 31 -5.52 11.40 -24.09
CA LEU A 31 -6.35 10.60 -23.16
C LEU A 31 -7.20 9.52 -23.85
N PRO A 32 -7.83 9.75 -25.05
CA PRO A 32 -8.55 8.68 -25.73
C PRO A 32 -7.67 7.46 -26.03
N GLU A 33 -6.45 7.67 -26.51
CA GLU A 33 -5.47 6.60 -26.79
C GLU A 33 -5.06 5.87 -25.50
N VAL A 34 -4.86 6.63 -24.41
CA VAL A 34 -4.52 6.08 -23.10
C VAL A 34 -5.62 5.15 -22.60
N LEU A 35 -6.89 5.56 -22.70
CA LEU A 35 -8.04 4.77 -22.24
C LEU A 35 -8.20 3.48 -23.08
N VAL A 36 -7.93 3.52 -24.38
CA VAL A 36 -7.88 2.32 -25.23
C VAL A 36 -6.76 1.39 -24.79
N SER A 37 -5.56 1.92 -24.58
CA SER A 37 -4.39 1.15 -24.12
C SER A 37 -4.63 0.53 -22.73
N HIS A 38 -5.26 1.26 -21.83
CA HIS A 38 -5.65 0.76 -20.51
C HIS A 38 -6.67 -0.39 -20.63
N ARG A 39 -7.71 -0.21 -21.45
CA ARG A 39 -8.69 -1.25 -21.74
C ARG A 39 -8.02 -2.54 -22.27
N GLU A 40 -7.11 -2.41 -23.25
CA GLU A 40 -6.35 -3.54 -23.78
C GLU A 40 -5.55 -4.24 -22.67
N PHE A 41 -4.83 -3.47 -21.84
CA PHE A 41 -3.99 -4.03 -20.80
C PHE A 41 -4.79 -4.73 -19.70
N VAL A 42 -5.89 -4.14 -19.25
CA VAL A 42 -6.81 -4.74 -18.26
C VAL A 42 -7.45 -6.03 -18.80
N SER A 43 -7.65 -6.13 -20.12
CA SER A 43 -8.20 -7.34 -20.75
C SER A 43 -7.26 -8.55 -20.70
N LEU A 44 -5.99 -8.36 -20.31
CA LEU A 44 -5.05 -9.45 -20.11
C LEU A 44 -5.18 -9.99 -18.67
N PRO A 45 -5.69 -11.20 -18.45
CA PRO A 45 -5.75 -11.77 -17.10
C PRO A 45 -4.34 -11.87 -16.51
N ASN A 46 -4.23 -11.58 -15.20
CA ASN A 46 -2.95 -11.40 -14.52
C ASN A 46 -2.88 -12.08 -13.14
N LEU A 47 -3.44 -13.28 -13.05
CA LEU A 47 -3.32 -14.09 -11.85
C LEU A 47 -1.98 -14.87 -11.88
N PRO A 48 -1.12 -14.77 -10.85
CA PRO A 48 0.19 -15.44 -10.79
C PRO A 48 0.14 -16.95 -10.97
N VAL A 49 -0.98 -17.58 -10.61
CA VAL A 49 -1.20 -19.02 -10.78
C VAL A 49 -1.28 -19.46 -12.27
N ASP A 50 -1.47 -18.54 -13.20
CA ASP A 50 -1.48 -18.77 -14.64
C ASP A 50 -0.29 -18.08 -15.32
N ILE A 51 0.86 -18.74 -15.27
CA ILE A 51 2.12 -18.22 -15.79
C ILE A 51 2.04 -17.81 -17.28
N GLN A 52 1.23 -18.51 -18.08
CA GLN A 52 1.10 -18.20 -19.51
C GLN A 52 0.39 -16.85 -19.73
N LYS A 53 -0.58 -16.53 -18.88
CA LYS A 53 -1.24 -15.22 -18.90
C LYS A 53 -0.32 -14.14 -18.38
N MET A 54 0.49 -14.42 -17.37
CA MET A 54 1.51 -13.48 -16.87
C MET A 54 2.52 -13.13 -17.96
N TYR A 55 2.98 -14.10 -18.77
CA TYR A 55 3.86 -13.81 -19.91
C TYR A 55 3.22 -12.91 -20.97
N LYS A 56 1.90 -12.91 -21.15
CA LYS A 56 1.22 -11.93 -22.03
C LYS A 56 1.29 -10.51 -21.49
N ASN A 57 1.15 -10.34 -20.17
CA ASN A 57 1.35 -9.04 -19.52
C ASN A 57 2.79 -8.56 -19.66
N ILE A 58 3.80 -9.43 -19.42
CA ILE A 58 5.22 -9.13 -19.66
C ILE A 58 5.44 -8.69 -21.12
N ALA A 59 4.89 -9.42 -22.08
CA ALA A 59 5.06 -9.12 -23.50
C ALA A 59 4.46 -7.78 -23.87
N TRP A 60 3.29 -7.43 -23.31
CA TRP A 60 2.64 -6.14 -23.50
C TRP A 60 3.53 -5.00 -22.98
N VAL A 61 4.01 -5.10 -21.74
CA VAL A 61 4.92 -4.11 -21.13
C VAL A 61 6.20 -3.96 -21.95
N LYS A 62 6.86 -5.07 -22.28
CA LYS A 62 8.09 -5.06 -23.10
C LYS A 62 7.88 -4.34 -24.43
N ASN A 63 6.79 -4.61 -25.12
CA ASN A 63 6.51 -3.99 -26.42
C ASN A 63 6.31 -2.47 -26.30
N ARG A 64 5.65 -2.00 -25.25
CA ARG A 64 5.35 -0.58 -25.04
C ARG A 64 6.57 0.20 -24.53
N TYR A 65 7.24 -0.30 -23.49
CA TYR A 65 8.37 0.38 -22.85
C TYR A 65 9.63 0.45 -23.74
N LYS A 66 9.85 -0.56 -24.61
CA LYS A 66 10.90 -0.46 -25.66
C LYS A 66 10.71 0.76 -26.56
N LYS A 67 9.48 1.12 -26.90
CA LYS A 67 9.19 2.28 -27.75
C LYS A 67 9.57 3.61 -27.11
N VAL A 68 9.63 3.67 -25.79
CA VAL A 68 10.06 4.86 -25.04
C VAL A 68 11.48 4.73 -24.49
N GLY A 69 12.29 3.84 -25.06
CA GLY A 69 13.75 3.82 -24.88
C GLY A 69 14.25 2.96 -23.72
N PHE A 70 13.44 2.02 -23.20
CA PHE A 70 13.89 1.10 -22.15
C PHE A 70 14.51 -0.18 -22.73
N GLU A 71 15.55 -0.65 -22.07
CA GLU A 71 16.03 -2.02 -22.15
C GLU A 71 15.33 -2.87 -21.11
N LEU A 72 14.76 -4.03 -21.50
CA LEU A 72 14.00 -4.87 -20.59
C LEU A 72 14.50 -6.32 -20.61
N LYS A 73 14.67 -6.90 -19.41
CA LYS A 73 15.06 -8.28 -19.21
C LYS A 73 14.23 -8.93 -18.10
N ASN A 74 14.04 -10.25 -18.21
CA ASN A 74 13.49 -11.02 -17.10
C ASN A 74 14.65 -11.44 -16.19
N LEU A 75 14.54 -11.12 -14.92
CA LEU A 75 15.44 -11.61 -13.88
C LEU A 75 14.86 -12.92 -13.33
N GLU A 76 15.70 -13.93 -13.28
CA GLU A 76 15.34 -15.25 -12.79
C GLU A 76 15.17 -15.23 -11.27
N SER A 77 14.11 -15.82 -10.77
CA SER A 77 13.73 -15.83 -9.35
C SER A 77 13.40 -17.24 -8.87
N SER A 78 13.07 -17.39 -7.59
CA SER A 78 12.65 -18.68 -7.01
C SER A 78 11.22 -19.08 -7.41
N THR A 79 10.42 -18.16 -7.92
CA THR A 79 9.01 -18.35 -8.31
C THR A 79 8.76 -17.78 -9.72
N LEU A 80 8.03 -16.68 -9.85
CA LEU A 80 7.84 -15.98 -11.11
C LEU A 80 8.96 -14.97 -11.37
N PRO A 81 9.43 -14.81 -12.62
CA PRO A 81 10.52 -13.89 -12.93
C PRO A 81 10.13 -12.45 -12.62
N VAL A 82 11.10 -11.62 -12.25
CA VAL A 82 10.92 -10.17 -12.17
C VAL A 82 11.20 -9.55 -13.53
N LEU A 83 10.30 -8.72 -14.04
CA LEU A 83 10.59 -7.93 -15.22
C LEU A 83 11.30 -6.65 -14.80
N PHE A 84 12.57 -6.54 -15.18
CA PHE A 84 13.39 -5.36 -14.94
C PHE A 84 13.53 -4.54 -16.22
N ALA A 85 13.42 -3.22 -16.08
CA ALA A 85 13.63 -2.26 -17.15
C ALA A 85 14.61 -1.17 -16.74
N GLU A 86 15.41 -0.68 -17.68
CA GLU A 86 16.40 0.37 -17.45
C GLU A 86 16.45 1.33 -18.61
N ARG A 87 16.57 2.63 -18.29
CA ARG A 87 16.84 3.70 -19.24
C ARG A 87 17.84 4.68 -18.64
N ILE A 88 19.05 4.68 -19.17
CA ILE A 88 20.09 5.62 -18.78
C ILE A 88 19.98 6.84 -19.69
N VAL A 89 19.70 7.99 -19.10
CA VAL A 89 19.60 9.29 -19.79
C VAL A 89 20.98 9.96 -19.85
N ASN A 90 21.68 9.98 -18.70
CA ASN A 90 23.02 10.52 -18.57
C ASN A 90 23.73 9.86 -17.39
N SER A 91 24.99 9.45 -17.58
CA SER A 91 25.81 8.78 -16.54
C SER A 91 26.01 9.63 -15.27
N GLU A 92 25.93 10.95 -15.38
CA GLU A 92 26.11 11.88 -14.25
C GLU A 92 24.80 12.11 -13.46
N PHE A 93 23.68 11.65 -13.99
CA PHE A 93 22.39 11.84 -13.34
C PHE A 93 22.16 10.83 -12.20
N LYS A 94 21.41 11.26 -11.19
CA LYS A 94 20.85 10.36 -10.18
C LYS A 94 19.99 9.29 -10.82
N THR A 95 19.86 8.15 -10.17
CA THR A 95 19.03 7.04 -10.63
C THR A 95 17.84 6.84 -9.69
N VAL A 96 16.65 6.76 -10.24
CA VAL A 96 15.42 6.45 -9.51
C VAL A 96 14.93 5.06 -9.90
N LEU A 97 14.71 4.22 -8.90
CA LEU A 97 14.10 2.90 -9.04
C LEU A 97 12.58 3.03 -8.84
N PHE A 98 11.82 2.76 -9.88
CA PHE A 98 10.36 2.69 -9.81
C PHE A 98 9.91 1.25 -9.55
N TYR A 99 8.89 1.10 -8.73
CA TYR A 99 8.25 -0.17 -8.47
C TYR A 99 6.79 -0.13 -8.90
N PHE A 100 6.40 -1.15 -9.65
CA PHE A 100 5.03 -1.49 -10.05
C PHE A 100 4.84 -2.99 -9.92
N HIS A 101 3.57 -3.45 -9.88
CA HIS A 101 3.31 -4.88 -10.00
C HIS A 101 2.37 -5.20 -11.18
N LEU A 102 2.49 -6.41 -11.70
CA LEU A 102 1.73 -6.86 -12.87
C LEU A 102 0.63 -7.85 -12.54
N ASP A 103 0.69 -8.45 -11.37
CA ASP A 103 -0.33 -9.40 -10.92
C ASP A 103 -1.55 -8.70 -10.35
N GLY A 104 -2.51 -9.48 -9.94
CA GLY A 104 -3.73 -9.00 -9.32
C GLY A 104 -4.39 -10.09 -8.46
N GLN A 105 -5.28 -9.67 -7.59
CA GLN A 105 -6.01 -10.53 -6.68
C GLN A 105 -6.91 -11.55 -7.40
N PRO A 106 -7.10 -12.74 -6.82
CA PRO A 106 -8.06 -13.72 -7.30
C PRO A 106 -9.46 -13.15 -7.49
N VAL A 107 -10.18 -13.70 -8.43
CA VAL A 107 -11.54 -13.26 -8.77
C VAL A 107 -12.57 -14.36 -8.54
N ASP A 108 -13.73 -13.97 -8.05
CA ASP A 108 -14.97 -14.77 -8.08
C ASP A 108 -15.96 -14.08 -9.03
N PRO A 109 -16.07 -14.51 -10.30
CA PRO A 109 -16.92 -13.83 -11.28
C PRO A 109 -18.37 -13.68 -10.86
N SER A 110 -18.89 -14.56 -10.00
CA SER A 110 -20.28 -14.51 -9.52
C SER A 110 -20.60 -13.27 -8.67
N LYS A 111 -19.57 -12.59 -8.16
CA LYS A 111 -19.70 -11.37 -7.33
C LYS A 111 -19.52 -10.08 -8.12
N TRP A 112 -19.24 -10.15 -9.42
CA TRP A 112 -19.01 -8.99 -10.26
C TRP A 112 -20.29 -8.56 -10.99
N ASN A 113 -20.52 -7.25 -11.04
CA ASN A 113 -21.64 -6.65 -11.77
C ASN A 113 -21.32 -6.51 -13.28
N GLN A 114 -20.60 -7.49 -13.83
CA GLN A 114 -20.24 -7.61 -15.24
C GLN A 114 -19.95 -9.09 -15.57
N LYS A 115 -20.01 -9.42 -16.86
CA LYS A 115 -19.92 -10.81 -17.33
C LYS A 115 -18.60 -11.50 -16.96
N ASP A 116 -17.49 -10.77 -17.03
CA ASP A 116 -16.15 -11.27 -16.76
C ASP A 116 -15.30 -10.14 -16.13
N PRO A 117 -14.62 -10.39 -15.00
CA PRO A 117 -13.71 -9.42 -14.37
C PRO A 117 -12.58 -8.90 -15.28
N PHE A 118 -12.18 -9.68 -16.28
CA PHE A 118 -11.13 -9.32 -17.24
C PHE A 118 -11.67 -8.78 -18.58
N ILE A 119 -12.98 -8.53 -18.68
CA ILE A 119 -13.56 -7.76 -19.79
C ILE A 119 -13.90 -6.36 -19.26
N PRO A 120 -13.02 -5.35 -19.47
CA PRO A 120 -13.23 -4.03 -18.92
C PRO A 120 -14.53 -3.38 -19.42
N VAL A 121 -15.27 -2.78 -18.51
CA VAL A 121 -16.54 -2.11 -18.79
C VAL A 121 -16.45 -0.64 -18.39
N LEU A 122 -16.74 0.26 -19.32
CA LEU A 122 -16.89 1.67 -19.03
C LEU A 122 -18.25 1.93 -18.41
N LYS A 123 -18.30 2.61 -17.26
CA LYS A 123 -19.57 2.91 -16.58
C LYS A 123 -19.62 4.37 -16.14
N LYS A 124 -20.85 4.89 -16.07
CA LYS A 124 -21.19 6.16 -15.44
C LYS A 124 -22.11 5.92 -14.25
N GLN A 125 -22.01 6.77 -13.24
CA GLN A 125 -22.91 6.74 -12.10
C GLN A 125 -24.19 7.51 -12.44
N SER A 126 -25.33 6.96 -12.08
CA SER A 126 -26.63 7.62 -12.17
C SER A 126 -26.92 8.44 -10.91
N GLU A 127 -27.96 9.27 -10.94
CA GLU A 127 -28.36 10.12 -9.80
C GLU A 127 -28.70 9.31 -8.52
N ASN A 128 -29.16 8.08 -8.67
CA ASN A 128 -29.43 7.17 -7.55
C ASN A 128 -28.20 6.41 -7.06
N GLY A 129 -27.00 6.70 -7.60
CA GLY A 129 -25.73 6.10 -7.18
C GLY A 129 -25.37 4.78 -7.88
N GLU A 130 -26.22 4.26 -8.79
CA GLU A 130 -25.95 3.01 -9.51
C GLU A 130 -24.96 3.20 -10.67
N TRP A 131 -24.09 2.21 -10.88
CA TRP A 131 -23.13 2.20 -11.98
C TRP A 131 -23.68 1.53 -13.22
N ASN A 132 -23.96 2.30 -14.26
CA ASN A 132 -24.54 1.85 -15.53
C ASN A 132 -23.46 1.79 -16.63
N ALA A 133 -23.41 0.65 -17.33
CA ALA A 133 -22.53 0.49 -18.48
C ALA A 133 -22.86 1.46 -19.60
N ILE A 134 -21.84 2.04 -20.21
CA ILE A 134 -21.94 2.89 -21.40
C ILE A 134 -21.01 2.37 -22.49
N ALA A 135 -21.37 2.66 -23.74
CA ALA A 135 -20.56 2.23 -24.88
C ALA A 135 -19.21 2.95 -24.89
N TRP A 136 -18.14 2.24 -25.25
CA TRP A 136 -16.78 2.81 -25.32
C TRP A 136 -16.66 3.92 -26.37
N GLU A 137 -17.48 3.88 -27.40
CA GLU A 137 -17.58 4.87 -28.46
C GLU A 137 -17.96 6.27 -27.95
N LYS A 138 -18.60 6.34 -26.77
CA LYS A 138 -18.92 7.61 -26.10
C LYS A 138 -17.66 8.43 -25.77
N LEU A 139 -16.51 7.78 -25.58
CA LEU A 139 -15.23 8.48 -25.38
C LEU A 139 -14.79 9.32 -26.59
N ASN A 140 -15.34 9.06 -27.78
CA ASN A 140 -15.09 9.88 -28.97
C ASN A 140 -15.94 11.16 -28.99
N GLU A 141 -17.00 11.23 -28.21
CA GLU A 141 -17.91 12.38 -28.11
C GLU A 141 -17.56 13.25 -26.89
N GLU A 142 -17.33 12.61 -25.77
CA GLU A 142 -17.07 13.24 -24.46
C GLU A 142 -16.19 12.36 -23.62
N ILE A 143 -15.23 12.96 -22.89
CA ILE A 143 -14.50 12.28 -21.82
C ILE A 143 -14.86 12.96 -20.51
N ASN A 144 -15.57 12.25 -19.67
CA ASN A 144 -15.98 12.72 -18.36
C ASN A 144 -15.08 12.11 -17.27
N ASP A 145 -14.50 12.94 -16.43
CA ASP A 145 -13.56 12.55 -15.40
C ASP A 145 -14.19 11.64 -14.33
N ASP A 146 -15.52 11.67 -14.15
CA ASP A 146 -16.23 10.85 -13.17
C ASP A 146 -16.62 9.47 -13.70
N TRP A 147 -16.50 9.23 -15.00
CA TRP A 147 -16.69 7.89 -15.55
C TRP A 147 -15.56 6.98 -15.08
N ARG A 148 -15.88 5.67 -14.98
CA ARG A 148 -14.93 4.69 -14.46
C ARG A 148 -14.81 3.48 -15.37
N ILE A 149 -13.61 2.93 -15.42
CA ILE A 149 -13.31 1.66 -16.07
C ILE A 149 -13.30 0.59 -14.99
N PHE A 150 -14.19 -0.38 -15.10
CA PHE A 150 -14.34 -1.51 -14.19
C PHE A 150 -13.66 -2.75 -14.76
N GLY A 151 -12.82 -3.40 -13.96
CA GLY A 151 -12.11 -4.63 -14.30
C GLY A 151 -11.10 -5.00 -13.22
N ARG A 152 -10.69 -6.26 -13.15
CA ARG A 152 -9.61 -6.67 -12.24
C ARG A 152 -8.29 -6.03 -12.68
N ALA A 153 -7.53 -5.52 -11.73
CA ALA A 153 -6.31 -4.73 -11.90
C ALA A 153 -6.52 -3.42 -12.70
N ALA A 154 -7.76 -2.94 -12.84
CA ALA A 154 -8.01 -1.68 -13.51
C ALA A 154 -7.39 -0.50 -12.76
N ALA A 155 -7.33 -0.57 -11.42
CA ALA A 155 -6.67 0.39 -10.56
C ALA A 155 -5.32 -0.16 -10.07
N ASP A 156 -5.31 -1.35 -9.54
CA ASP A 156 -4.26 -2.02 -8.79
C ASP A 156 -3.64 -3.16 -9.61
N ASP A 157 -2.49 -2.98 -10.36
CA ASP A 157 -1.66 -1.76 -10.48
C ASP A 157 -1.48 -1.34 -11.96
N LYS A 158 -2.37 -1.80 -12.88
CA LYS A 158 -2.22 -1.51 -14.32
C LYS A 158 -2.43 -0.03 -14.66
N ALA A 159 -3.23 0.71 -13.90
CA ALA A 159 -3.43 2.14 -14.15
C ALA A 159 -2.14 2.96 -13.92
N PRO A 160 -1.42 2.84 -12.81
CA PRO A 160 -0.12 3.51 -12.62
C PRO A 160 0.89 3.21 -13.73
N ILE A 161 0.96 1.95 -14.20
CA ILE A 161 1.83 1.55 -15.32
C ILE A 161 1.48 2.32 -16.60
N ILE A 162 0.19 2.45 -16.91
CA ILE A 162 -0.29 3.21 -18.08
C ILE A 162 -0.04 4.71 -17.91
N MET A 163 -0.26 5.26 -16.72
CA MET A 163 -0.02 6.67 -16.42
C MET A 163 1.45 7.04 -16.65
N PHE A 164 2.35 6.21 -16.11
CA PHE A 164 3.80 6.41 -16.25
C PHE A 164 4.27 6.26 -17.70
N LEU A 165 3.81 5.22 -18.40
CA LEU A 165 4.08 5.04 -19.83
C LEU A 165 3.62 6.23 -20.66
N SER A 166 2.40 6.72 -20.42
CA SER A 166 1.81 7.85 -21.14
C SER A 166 2.60 9.15 -20.92
N ALA A 167 3.09 9.37 -19.70
CA ALA A 167 3.97 10.49 -19.39
C ALA A 167 5.28 10.42 -20.19
N LEU A 168 5.91 9.26 -20.27
CA LEU A 168 7.12 9.04 -21.06
C LEU A 168 6.87 9.23 -22.57
N GLU A 169 5.73 8.77 -23.08
CA GLU A 169 5.34 8.97 -24.49
C GLU A 169 5.12 10.45 -24.83
N LEU A 170 4.48 11.20 -23.92
CA LEU A 170 4.29 12.65 -24.05
C LEU A 170 5.64 13.41 -24.05
N MET A 171 6.54 13.08 -23.11
CA MET A 171 7.89 13.67 -23.10
C MET A 171 8.65 13.38 -24.40
N LYS A 172 8.62 12.12 -24.87
CA LYS A 172 9.26 11.74 -26.13
C LYS A 172 8.69 12.49 -27.32
N ALA A 173 7.37 12.67 -27.40
CA ALA A 173 6.71 13.43 -28.47
C ALA A 173 7.15 14.90 -28.50
N GLN A 174 7.55 15.46 -27.35
CA GLN A 174 8.08 16.81 -27.21
C GLN A 174 9.61 16.87 -27.27
N SER A 175 10.29 15.76 -27.60
CA SER A 175 11.76 15.66 -27.57
C SER A 175 12.35 16.07 -26.20
N GLN A 176 11.63 15.80 -25.13
CA GLN A 176 12.07 16.02 -23.75
C GLN A 176 12.56 14.71 -23.14
N GLU A 177 13.57 14.80 -22.29
CA GLU A 177 14.14 13.69 -21.56
C GLU A 177 13.85 13.81 -20.06
N PRO A 178 13.68 12.69 -19.34
CA PRO A 178 13.65 12.69 -17.88
C PRO A 178 14.89 13.34 -17.29
N LYS A 179 14.76 13.93 -16.10
CA LYS A 179 15.85 14.61 -15.38
C LYS A 179 16.75 13.69 -14.57
N PHE A 180 16.54 12.38 -14.67
CA PHE A 180 17.29 11.33 -13.96
C PHE A 180 17.26 10.02 -14.75
N ASN A 181 18.14 9.10 -14.41
CA ASN A 181 18.14 7.74 -14.93
C ASN A 181 17.00 6.94 -14.28
N ILE A 182 16.38 6.05 -15.04
CA ILE A 182 15.22 5.30 -14.62
C ILE A 182 15.53 3.81 -14.63
N LYS A 183 15.28 3.16 -13.50
CA LYS A 183 15.15 1.71 -13.38
C LYS A 183 13.73 1.39 -12.97
N ILE A 184 13.20 0.25 -13.43
CA ILE A 184 11.84 -0.17 -13.10
C ILE A 184 11.83 -1.65 -12.73
N ILE A 185 11.17 -1.97 -11.64
CA ILE A 185 10.75 -3.31 -11.26
C ILE A 185 9.28 -3.45 -11.60
N PHE A 186 8.93 -4.46 -12.37
CA PHE A 186 7.57 -4.95 -12.49
C PHE A 186 7.52 -6.30 -11.78
N ASP A 187 6.95 -6.31 -10.59
CA ASP A 187 6.74 -7.52 -9.80
C ASP A 187 5.56 -8.32 -10.36
N LEU A 188 5.65 -9.62 -10.31
CA LEU A 188 4.62 -10.53 -10.83
C LEU A 188 3.84 -11.24 -9.71
N GLU A 189 4.17 -10.98 -8.47
CA GLU A 189 3.63 -11.67 -7.29
C GLU A 189 3.44 -10.75 -6.07
N GLU A 190 3.22 -9.46 -6.27
CA GLU A 190 3.02 -8.51 -5.16
C GLU A 190 1.88 -8.97 -4.26
N GLU A 191 0.73 -9.29 -4.85
CA GLU A 191 -0.49 -9.73 -4.20
C GLU A 191 -0.36 -11.09 -3.48
N TYR A 192 0.75 -11.79 -3.72
CA TYR A 192 1.11 -13.07 -3.11
C TYR A 192 2.38 -12.97 -2.24
N GLY A 193 2.84 -11.76 -1.95
CA GLY A 193 3.93 -11.48 -1.02
C GLY A 193 5.31 -11.27 -1.64
N SER A 194 5.40 -10.98 -2.94
CA SER A 194 6.65 -10.61 -3.67
C SER A 194 7.80 -11.61 -3.53
N ASN A 195 7.52 -12.91 -3.32
CA ASN A 195 8.57 -13.90 -3.07
C ASN A 195 9.58 -14.01 -4.22
N GLY A 196 9.10 -13.87 -5.45
CA GLY A 196 9.95 -13.82 -6.63
C GLY A 196 10.93 -12.64 -6.55
N PHE A 197 10.43 -11.43 -6.36
CA PHE A 197 11.26 -10.25 -6.25
C PHE A 197 12.26 -10.34 -5.10
N LEU A 198 11.81 -10.68 -3.89
CA LEU A 198 12.67 -10.79 -2.71
C LEU A 198 13.81 -11.80 -2.93
N SER A 199 13.57 -12.90 -3.64
CA SER A 199 14.61 -13.90 -3.95
C SER A 199 15.67 -13.41 -4.93
N THR A 200 15.45 -12.29 -5.61
CA THR A 200 16.39 -11.74 -6.60
C THR A 200 17.35 -10.70 -6.00
N LEU A 201 17.12 -10.22 -4.78
CA LEU A 201 17.83 -9.09 -4.20
C LEU A 201 19.34 -9.28 -4.17
N GLU A 202 19.82 -10.40 -3.63
CA GLU A 202 21.25 -10.69 -3.56
C GLU A 202 21.87 -10.89 -4.94
N LYS A 203 21.23 -11.75 -5.78
CA LYS A 203 21.75 -12.13 -7.10
C LYS A 203 21.84 -10.95 -8.06
N TYR A 204 20.90 -10.03 -8.00
CA TYR A 204 20.79 -8.90 -8.93
C TYR A 204 20.91 -7.52 -8.25
N LYS A 205 21.57 -7.45 -7.09
CA LYS A 205 21.77 -6.21 -6.32
C LYS A 205 22.20 -5.03 -7.20
N LYS A 206 23.19 -5.24 -8.11
CA LYS A 206 23.66 -4.21 -9.03
C LYS A 206 22.59 -3.65 -9.98
N ASN A 207 21.59 -4.46 -10.33
CA ASN A 207 20.47 -3.98 -11.13
C ASN A 207 19.61 -2.99 -10.36
N TYR A 208 19.49 -3.18 -9.05
CA TYR A 208 18.64 -2.37 -8.17
C TYR A 208 19.35 -1.16 -7.57
N GLU A 209 20.69 -1.07 -7.69
CA GLU A 209 21.44 0.11 -7.22
C GLU A 209 20.83 1.39 -7.79
N SER A 210 20.44 2.30 -6.91
CA SER A 210 19.78 3.56 -7.23
C SER A 210 19.90 4.54 -6.06
N ASP A 211 19.67 5.82 -6.30
CA ASP A 211 19.72 6.84 -5.24
C ASP A 211 18.40 6.93 -4.47
N TYR A 212 17.28 6.65 -5.15
CA TYR A 212 15.93 6.79 -4.61
C TYR A 212 15.01 5.70 -5.17
N MET A 213 13.94 5.40 -4.43
CA MET A 213 12.87 4.52 -4.90
C MET A 213 11.52 5.23 -4.87
N ILE A 214 10.72 5.04 -5.91
CA ILE A 214 9.33 5.46 -5.97
C ILE A 214 8.45 4.23 -6.18
N ILE A 215 7.51 4.03 -5.27
CA ILE A 215 6.52 2.95 -5.34
C ILE A 215 5.24 3.57 -5.89
N MET A 216 4.79 3.07 -7.03
CA MET A 216 3.67 3.65 -7.77
C MET A 216 2.38 2.85 -7.54
N ASP A 217 2.07 2.56 -6.31
CA ASP A 217 0.99 1.68 -5.89
C ASP A 217 0.09 2.34 -4.84
N GLY A 218 -1.15 1.88 -4.76
CA GLY A 218 -2.13 2.28 -3.76
C GLY A 218 -3.00 3.48 -4.14
N PRO A 219 -4.08 3.70 -3.35
CA PRO A 219 -5.01 4.79 -3.57
C PRO A 219 -4.48 6.12 -3.04
N ALA A 220 -4.74 7.19 -3.78
CA ALA A 220 -4.54 8.55 -3.32
C ALA A 220 -5.40 8.83 -2.08
N HIS A 221 -5.07 9.89 -1.34
CA HIS A 221 -5.86 10.34 -0.20
C HIS A 221 -7.33 10.60 -0.59
N ASN A 222 -8.26 10.41 0.35
CA ASN A 222 -9.72 10.63 0.14
C ASN A 222 -10.08 11.99 -0.49
N SER A 223 -9.27 13.01 -0.28
CA SER A 223 -9.44 14.33 -0.92
C SER A 223 -9.15 14.32 -2.43
N ASN A 224 -8.67 13.21 -2.96
CA ASN A 224 -8.20 13.04 -4.34
C ASN A 224 -7.13 14.05 -4.78
N GLN A 225 -6.40 14.66 -3.81
CA GLN A 225 -5.25 15.50 -4.07
C GLN A 225 -4.01 14.65 -4.33
N PRO A 226 -3.00 15.14 -5.08
CA PRO A 226 -1.72 14.46 -5.17
C PRO A 226 -1.20 14.10 -3.79
N THR A 227 -0.78 12.87 -3.62
CA THR A 227 -0.39 12.31 -2.32
C THR A 227 1.03 11.78 -2.38
N LEU A 228 1.80 12.01 -1.34
CA LEU A 228 3.11 11.41 -1.10
C LEU A 228 3.06 10.70 0.24
N THR A 229 3.38 9.41 0.25
CA THR A 229 3.43 8.60 1.47
C THR A 229 4.87 8.18 1.75
N PHE A 230 5.37 8.57 2.91
CA PHE A 230 6.79 8.48 3.26
C PHE A 230 7.17 7.18 3.98
N GLY A 231 6.20 6.36 4.31
CA GLY A 231 6.42 5.08 4.94
C GLY A 231 5.14 4.30 5.14
N CYS A 232 5.29 3.06 5.58
CA CYS A 232 4.17 2.22 5.94
C CYS A 232 4.48 1.39 7.18
N ARG A 233 3.43 0.94 7.85
CA ARG A 233 3.54 0.09 9.03
C ARG A 233 4.05 -1.30 8.66
N GLY A 234 4.84 -1.87 9.56
CA GLY A 234 5.10 -3.29 9.59
C GLY A 234 3.96 -4.07 10.25
N ILE A 235 4.13 -5.37 10.35
CA ILE A 235 3.17 -6.26 11.01
C ILE A 235 3.89 -7.42 11.68
N ALA A 236 3.56 -7.66 12.95
CA ALA A 236 3.84 -8.91 13.66
C ALA A 236 2.53 -9.56 14.06
N THR A 237 2.54 -10.86 14.34
CA THR A 237 1.33 -11.57 14.78
C THR A 237 1.64 -12.53 15.93
N CYS A 238 0.67 -12.76 16.79
CA CYS A 238 0.77 -13.85 17.76
C CYS A 238 -0.58 -14.51 18.01
N SER A 239 -0.52 -15.70 18.61
CA SER A 239 -1.67 -16.36 19.20
C SER A 239 -1.42 -16.67 20.67
N ILE A 240 -2.43 -16.46 21.49
CA ILE A 240 -2.45 -16.71 22.93
C ILE A 240 -3.52 -17.75 23.20
N THR A 241 -3.12 -18.92 23.70
CA THR A 241 -4.03 -20.00 24.06
C THR A 241 -3.98 -20.24 25.54
N THR A 242 -5.11 -20.13 26.23
CA THR A 242 -5.31 -20.48 27.64
C THR A 242 -6.00 -21.82 27.76
N TYR A 243 -5.77 -22.53 28.86
CA TYR A 243 -6.23 -23.90 29.06
C TYR A 243 -7.17 -24.03 30.27
N GLY A 244 -8.20 -24.86 30.11
CA GLY A 244 -9.06 -25.41 31.16
C GLY A 244 -8.73 -26.86 31.44
N SER A 245 -9.75 -27.70 31.63
CA SER A 245 -9.60 -29.15 31.77
C SER A 245 -9.07 -29.79 30.48
N LYS A 246 -8.55 -31.01 30.56
CA LYS A 246 -8.00 -31.73 29.42
C LYS A 246 -9.04 -32.06 28.33
N LEU A 247 -10.29 -32.25 28.74
CA LEU A 247 -11.43 -32.54 27.87
C LEU A 247 -12.57 -31.56 28.19
N PRO A 248 -13.46 -31.27 27.22
CA PRO A 248 -14.61 -30.41 27.49
C PRO A 248 -15.49 -31.02 28.58
N GLN A 249 -15.99 -30.21 29.49
CA GLN A 249 -16.78 -30.63 30.61
C GLN A 249 -18.20 -30.09 30.54
N HIS A 250 -19.18 -30.91 30.97
CA HIS A 250 -20.56 -30.44 31.06
C HIS A 250 -20.68 -29.33 32.12
N SER A 251 -21.15 -28.16 31.73
CA SER A 251 -21.19 -26.97 32.61
C SER A 251 -22.16 -27.14 33.78
N GLY A 252 -23.20 -27.96 33.64
CA GLY A 252 -24.13 -28.30 34.75
C GLY A 252 -23.51 -29.15 35.82
N HIS A 253 -22.50 -29.98 35.50
CA HIS A 253 -21.82 -30.82 36.48
C HIS A 253 -20.57 -30.18 37.06
N TYR A 254 -19.83 -29.44 36.23
CA TYR A 254 -18.49 -28.91 36.56
C TYR A 254 -18.41 -27.38 36.56
N GLY A 255 -19.52 -26.66 36.33
CA GLY A 255 -19.60 -25.22 36.54
C GLY A 255 -19.23 -24.87 37.99
N ASN A 256 -18.56 -23.74 38.21
CA ASN A 256 -18.01 -23.30 39.49
C ASN A 256 -16.86 -24.16 40.05
N TYR A 257 -16.51 -25.27 39.39
CA TYR A 257 -15.42 -26.17 39.81
C TYR A 257 -14.26 -26.16 38.82
N VAL A 258 -14.54 -26.34 37.52
CA VAL A 258 -13.51 -26.34 36.47
C VAL A 258 -13.24 -24.92 36.00
N PRO A 259 -11.98 -24.46 36.00
CA PRO A 259 -11.62 -23.15 35.43
C PRO A 259 -11.98 -23.04 33.94
N ASN A 260 -12.70 -22.01 33.61
CA ASN A 260 -13.04 -21.74 32.19
C ASN A 260 -11.95 -20.92 31.51
N PRO A 261 -11.30 -21.46 30.44
CA PRO A 261 -10.19 -20.79 29.75
C PRO A 261 -10.59 -19.49 29.09
N VAL A 262 -11.86 -19.31 28.73
CA VAL A 262 -12.34 -18.04 28.13
C VAL A 262 -12.16 -16.87 29.09
N PHE A 263 -12.49 -17.06 30.39
CA PHE A 263 -12.28 -16.01 31.38
C PHE A 263 -10.80 -15.74 31.66
N SER A 264 -9.94 -16.76 31.61
CA SER A 264 -8.50 -16.56 31.72
C SER A 264 -7.95 -15.73 30.53
N LEU A 265 -8.37 -16.08 29.33
CA LEU A 265 -8.01 -15.33 28.13
C LEU A 265 -8.51 -13.88 28.18
N SER A 266 -9.77 -13.66 28.58
CA SER A 266 -10.35 -12.32 28.69
C SER A 266 -9.60 -11.44 29.69
N ARG A 267 -9.13 -11.99 30.81
CA ARG A 267 -8.31 -11.24 31.78
C ARG A 267 -6.97 -10.83 31.18
N ILE A 268 -6.31 -11.72 30.46
CA ILE A 268 -5.05 -11.40 29.75
C ILE A 268 -5.30 -10.29 28.75
N LEU A 269 -6.33 -10.39 27.90
CA LEU A 269 -6.63 -9.39 26.90
C LEU A 269 -6.97 -8.02 27.50
N SER A 270 -7.84 -8.01 28.55
CA SER A 270 -8.21 -6.78 29.27
C SER A 270 -7.03 -6.11 29.99
N SER A 271 -6.04 -6.90 30.44
CA SER A 271 -4.86 -6.32 31.09
C SER A 271 -3.88 -5.67 30.10
N MET A 272 -3.97 -5.98 28.80
CA MET A 272 -3.07 -5.46 27.78
C MET A 272 -3.53 -4.15 27.15
N LYS A 273 -4.81 -3.80 27.25
CA LYS A 273 -5.37 -2.61 26.59
C LYS A 273 -6.41 -1.92 27.47
N ALA A 274 -6.29 -0.61 27.63
CA ALA A 274 -7.24 0.21 28.37
C ALA A 274 -8.52 0.47 27.55
N GLU A 275 -9.57 1.00 28.22
CA GLU A 275 -10.84 1.34 27.57
C GLU A 275 -10.69 2.49 26.54
N ASP A 276 -9.73 3.36 26.73
CA ASP A 276 -9.41 4.44 25.80
C ASP A 276 -8.55 4.02 24.61
N GLY A 277 -8.19 2.74 24.52
CA GLY A 277 -7.40 2.16 23.43
C GLY A 277 -5.89 2.12 23.66
N ASN A 278 -5.39 2.75 24.73
CA ASN A 278 -3.95 2.70 25.04
C ASN A 278 -3.51 1.28 25.43
N VAL A 279 -2.36 0.84 24.91
CA VAL A 279 -1.76 -0.45 25.25
C VAL A 279 -1.03 -0.33 26.59
N LEU A 280 -1.36 -1.23 27.51
CA LEU A 280 -0.86 -1.26 28.90
C LEU A 280 0.33 -2.20 29.10
N VAL A 281 0.84 -2.79 28.02
CA VAL A 281 2.07 -3.59 28.06
C VAL A 281 3.24 -2.65 28.31
N ASP A 282 4.08 -2.97 29.29
CA ASP A 282 5.24 -2.13 29.66
C ASP A 282 6.11 -1.83 28.43
N ASP A 283 6.57 -0.59 28.32
CA ASP A 283 7.48 -0.09 27.30
C ASP A 283 6.94 -0.22 25.85
N TYR A 284 5.62 -0.40 25.68
CA TYR A 284 5.04 -0.71 24.36
C TYR A 284 5.28 0.38 23.32
N TYR A 285 5.32 1.63 23.74
CA TYR A 285 5.50 2.82 22.92
C TYR A 285 6.92 3.43 23.00
N ASP A 286 7.88 2.71 23.57
CA ASP A 286 9.25 3.20 23.74
C ASP A 286 9.89 3.62 22.43
N GLY A 287 10.65 4.72 22.49
CA GLY A 287 11.40 5.27 21.38
C GLY A 287 10.58 6.15 20.44
N ILE A 288 9.24 6.23 20.62
CA ILE A 288 8.38 7.04 19.76
C ILE A 288 8.34 8.47 20.29
N THR A 289 8.73 9.41 19.43
CA THR A 289 8.66 10.85 19.72
C THR A 289 8.04 11.57 18.53
N ILE A 290 7.03 12.38 18.79
CA ILE A 290 6.41 13.25 17.80
C ILE A 290 6.87 14.68 18.09
N SER A 291 7.74 15.23 17.23
CA SER A 291 8.16 16.63 17.33
C SER A 291 7.04 17.56 16.89
N GLU A 292 7.12 18.83 17.29
CA GLU A 292 6.13 19.86 16.89
C GLU A 292 6.03 19.98 15.36
N GLU A 293 7.16 19.94 14.64
CA GLU A 293 7.20 19.97 13.18
C GLU A 293 6.45 18.77 12.56
N VAL A 294 6.67 17.57 13.11
CA VAL A 294 5.95 16.37 12.66
C VAL A 294 4.47 16.49 12.98
N ALA A 295 4.09 16.96 14.17
CA ALA A 295 2.70 17.14 14.56
C ALA A 295 1.97 18.13 13.61
N GLU A 296 2.62 19.24 13.21
CA GLU A 296 2.08 20.18 12.24
C GLU A 296 1.79 19.51 10.88
N ILE A 297 2.69 18.65 10.40
CA ILE A 297 2.49 17.91 9.14
C ILE A 297 1.33 16.93 9.27
N LEU A 298 1.27 16.15 10.37
CA LEU A 298 0.18 15.21 10.63
C LEU A 298 -1.17 15.94 10.70
N ASN A 299 -1.22 17.13 11.31
CA ASN A 299 -2.42 17.95 11.38
C ASN A 299 -2.80 18.60 10.03
N SER A 300 -1.87 18.72 9.10
CA SER A 300 -2.13 19.27 7.76
C SER A 300 -2.82 18.31 6.81
N VAL A 301 -2.83 17.01 7.13
CA VAL A 301 -3.57 16.00 6.35
C VAL A 301 -5.07 16.27 6.52
N PRO A 302 -5.85 16.35 5.43
CA PRO A 302 -7.27 16.75 5.50
C PRO A 302 -8.18 15.59 5.95
N ASP A 303 -7.78 14.88 7.00
CA ASP A 303 -8.54 13.84 7.67
C ASP A 303 -9.24 14.43 8.90
N THR A 304 -10.53 14.76 8.81
CA THR A 304 -11.26 15.19 9.99
C THR A 304 -11.83 14.01 10.76
N LYS A 305 -11.83 14.11 12.08
CA LYS A 305 -12.45 13.14 12.99
C LYS A 305 -13.89 12.82 12.56
N GLU A 306 -14.68 13.86 12.26
CA GLU A 306 -16.06 13.69 11.84
C GLU A 306 -16.21 12.90 10.54
N MET A 307 -15.35 13.17 9.54
CA MET A 307 -15.37 12.42 8.28
C MET A 307 -15.10 10.94 8.53
N ILE A 308 -14.07 10.63 9.32
CA ILE A 308 -13.67 9.23 9.58
C ILE A 308 -14.74 8.54 10.43
N ASN A 309 -15.19 9.15 11.53
CA ASN A 309 -16.18 8.54 12.42
C ASN A 309 -17.52 8.31 11.71
N ASN A 310 -17.95 9.24 10.84
CA ASN A 310 -19.15 9.08 10.03
C ASN A 310 -19.00 7.95 9.01
N ALA A 311 -17.85 7.87 8.32
CA ALA A 311 -17.59 6.81 7.34
C ALA A 311 -17.54 5.42 8.00
N LEU A 312 -17.00 5.33 9.22
CA LEU A 312 -16.88 4.08 9.98
C LEU A 312 -18.13 3.77 10.83
N MET A 313 -19.10 4.70 10.90
CA MET A 313 -20.33 4.57 11.72
C MET A 313 -20.00 4.33 13.20
N ILE A 314 -18.98 5.03 13.74
CA ILE A 314 -18.62 4.99 15.16
C ILE A 314 -18.92 6.32 15.83
N LYS A 315 -19.29 6.28 17.13
CA LYS A 315 -19.56 7.47 17.91
C LYS A 315 -18.28 8.17 18.39
N GLU A 316 -17.32 7.36 18.82
CA GLU A 316 -16.04 7.82 19.38
C GLU A 316 -14.93 6.90 18.93
N GLU A 317 -13.77 7.47 18.67
CA GLU A 317 -12.51 6.76 18.38
C GLU A 317 -11.76 6.39 19.67
N GLU A 318 -10.79 5.48 19.57
CA GLU A 318 -9.75 5.26 20.59
C GLU A 318 -8.84 6.51 20.69
N LYS A 319 -8.27 6.76 21.85
CA LYS A 319 -7.53 8.00 22.17
C LYS A 319 -6.01 7.81 22.12
N VAL A 320 -5.53 7.06 21.15
CA VAL A 320 -4.09 6.93 20.90
C VAL A 320 -3.67 8.02 19.90
N GLY A 321 -2.94 9.04 20.37
CA GLY A 321 -2.63 10.25 19.60
C GLY A 321 -3.80 11.25 19.53
N PHE A 322 -3.54 12.45 19.01
CA PHE A 322 -4.53 13.53 18.93
C PHE A 322 -5.51 13.38 17.76
N ASN A 323 -5.09 12.70 16.69
CA ASN A 323 -5.88 12.51 15.48
C ASN A 323 -5.51 11.17 14.80
N TYR A 324 -6.23 10.86 13.73
CA TYR A 324 -6.01 9.63 12.97
C TYR A 324 -4.56 9.49 12.46
N GLN A 325 -3.98 10.55 11.94
CA GLN A 325 -2.62 10.52 11.38
C GLN A 325 -1.56 10.31 12.47
N GLU A 326 -1.77 10.85 13.65
CA GLU A 326 -0.89 10.59 14.79
C GLU A 326 -1.07 9.19 15.34
N ALA A 327 -2.31 8.67 15.43
CA ALA A 327 -2.56 7.28 15.82
C ALA A 327 -1.81 6.26 14.96
N LEU A 328 -1.56 6.59 13.68
CA LEU A 328 -0.76 5.75 12.79
C LEU A 328 0.74 5.72 13.15
N GLN A 329 1.22 6.62 14.00
CA GLN A 329 2.62 6.67 14.42
C GLN A 329 2.92 5.79 15.65
N TYR A 330 1.93 5.07 16.16
CA TYR A 330 2.08 4.17 17.31
C TYR A 330 1.82 2.71 16.91
N PRO A 331 2.50 1.73 17.53
CA PRO A 331 2.20 0.31 17.32
C PRO A 331 0.81 -0.02 17.84
N THR A 332 0.10 -0.91 17.16
CA THR A 332 -1.22 -1.36 17.62
C THR A 332 -1.15 -2.70 18.33
N LEU A 333 -2.17 -3.00 19.13
CA LEU A 333 -2.48 -4.34 19.61
C LEU A 333 -3.95 -4.62 19.29
N ASN A 334 -4.19 -5.47 18.29
CA ASN A 334 -5.52 -5.70 17.75
C ASN A 334 -5.87 -7.20 17.78
N VAL A 335 -7.01 -7.55 18.36
CA VAL A 335 -7.52 -8.93 18.39
C VAL A 335 -8.32 -9.19 17.13
N ARG A 336 -7.78 -10.02 16.22
CA ARG A 336 -8.43 -10.36 14.95
C ARG A 336 -9.52 -11.41 15.10
N GLN A 337 -9.31 -12.35 16.05
CA GLN A 337 -10.20 -13.48 16.24
C GLN A 337 -10.07 -14.04 17.65
N ILE A 338 -11.20 -14.44 18.22
CA ILE A 338 -11.25 -15.25 19.44
C ILE A 338 -12.03 -16.51 19.13
N GLY A 339 -11.53 -17.66 19.61
CA GLY A 339 -12.18 -18.94 19.44
C GLY A 339 -11.94 -19.89 20.62
N THR A 340 -12.74 -20.95 20.68
CA THR A 340 -12.55 -22.04 21.62
C THR A 340 -12.31 -23.35 20.89
N SER A 341 -12.05 -24.44 21.61
CA SER A 341 -11.97 -25.79 21.06
C SER A 341 -13.24 -26.23 20.31
N TRP A 342 -14.39 -25.65 20.65
CA TRP A 342 -15.64 -25.95 19.99
C TRP A 342 -15.73 -25.35 18.57
N LYS A 343 -15.76 -26.21 17.56
CA LYS A 343 -15.86 -25.83 16.13
C LYS A 343 -17.17 -26.26 15.46
N GLY A 344 -18.09 -26.89 16.22
CA GLY A 344 -19.36 -27.39 15.67
C GLY A 344 -20.41 -26.32 15.46
N LYS A 345 -21.48 -26.67 14.72
CA LYS A 345 -22.69 -25.84 14.60
C LYS A 345 -23.56 -26.00 15.85
N GLY A 346 -24.10 -24.88 16.32
CA GLY A 346 -24.99 -24.83 17.48
C GLY A 346 -24.25 -24.65 18.82
N LEU A 347 -25.03 -24.30 19.85
CA LEU A 347 -24.54 -24.07 21.20
C LEU A 347 -24.54 -25.40 21.99
N LYS A 348 -23.49 -25.62 22.77
CA LYS A 348 -23.41 -26.72 23.76
C LYS A 348 -23.20 -26.17 25.16
N THR A 349 -23.77 -26.83 26.15
CA THR A 349 -23.60 -26.53 27.59
C THR A 349 -22.30 -27.13 28.12
N VAL A 350 -21.15 -26.70 27.57
CA VAL A 350 -19.83 -27.22 27.93
C VAL A 350 -18.85 -26.10 28.31
N ILE A 351 -17.93 -26.42 29.19
CA ILE A 351 -16.72 -25.64 29.48
C ILE A 351 -15.66 -26.16 28.51
N PRO A 352 -15.10 -25.33 27.63
CA PRO A 352 -14.12 -25.76 26.62
C PRO A 352 -12.77 -26.10 27.28
N GLU A 353 -11.95 -26.92 26.61
CA GLU A 353 -10.61 -27.29 27.09
C GLU A 353 -9.59 -26.15 26.88
N TYR A 354 -9.81 -25.31 25.88
CA TYR A 354 -8.95 -24.14 25.63
C TYR A 354 -9.72 -22.99 24.95
N ALA A 355 -9.15 -21.80 25.06
CA ALA A 355 -9.56 -20.61 24.31
C ALA A 355 -8.33 -19.94 23.70
N THR A 356 -8.45 -19.47 22.47
CA THR A 356 -7.36 -18.86 21.72
C THR A 356 -7.77 -17.48 21.20
N ALA A 357 -6.90 -16.49 21.35
CA ALA A 357 -6.96 -15.21 20.63
C ALA A 357 -5.85 -15.15 19.58
N HIS A 358 -6.17 -14.63 18.40
CA HIS A 358 -5.22 -14.29 17.36
C HIS A 358 -5.10 -12.77 17.32
N ILE A 359 -3.87 -12.27 17.41
CA ILE A 359 -3.54 -10.85 17.54
C ILE A 359 -2.65 -10.44 16.40
N ASP A 360 -2.88 -9.25 15.84
CA ASP A 360 -1.91 -8.53 15.01
C ASP A 360 -1.40 -7.29 15.75
N VAL A 361 -0.14 -7.00 15.52
CA VAL A 361 0.59 -5.84 16.01
C VAL A 361 1.10 -5.08 14.82
N ARG A 362 0.51 -3.92 14.50
CA ARG A 362 1.11 -3.04 13.52
C ARG A 362 2.32 -2.38 14.13
N LEU A 363 3.42 -2.37 13.37
CA LEU A 363 4.72 -1.85 13.80
C LEU A 363 4.98 -0.49 13.17
N VAL A 364 5.73 0.34 13.86
CA VAL A 364 6.34 1.58 13.35
C VAL A 364 7.85 1.41 13.33
N VAL A 365 8.60 2.30 12.70
CA VAL A 365 10.05 2.12 12.54
C VAL A 365 10.82 2.09 13.86
N GLU A 366 10.27 2.70 14.92
CA GLU A 366 10.80 2.68 16.27
C GLU A 366 10.58 1.33 16.97
N THR A 367 9.73 0.44 16.41
CA THR A 367 9.35 -0.82 17.05
C THR A 367 9.73 -2.03 16.19
N ASP A 368 10.48 -2.95 16.78
CA ASP A 368 10.86 -4.22 16.18
C ASP A 368 9.87 -5.32 16.53
N GLY A 369 9.45 -6.11 15.53
CA GLY A 369 8.41 -7.13 15.70
C GLY A 369 8.76 -8.18 16.75
N LYS A 370 10.01 -8.64 16.81
CA LYS A 370 10.46 -9.62 17.80
C LYS A 370 10.40 -9.04 19.21
N LYS A 371 10.89 -7.80 19.38
CA LYS A 371 10.86 -7.12 20.68
C LYS A 371 9.45 -6.86 21.17
N GLN A 372 8.52 -6.45 20.29
CA GLN A 372 7.12 -6.24 20.68
C GLN A 372 6.44 -7.54 21.14
N LEU A 373 6.71 -8.65 20.45
CA LEU A 373 6.21 -9.97 20.89
C LEU A 373 6.82 -10.42 22.24
N GLU A 374 8.09 -10.11 22.49
CA GLU A 374 8.75 -10.37 23.77
C GLU A 374 8.12 -9.56 24.92
N LYS A 375 7.77 -8.27 24.69
CA LYS A 375 7.05 -7.43 25.65
C LYS A 375 5.67 -8.02 25.99
N ILE A 376 4.90 -8.45 24.99
CA ILE A 376 3.61 -9.11 25.20
C ILE A 376 3.80 -10.40 26.00
N LYS A 377 4.78 -11.22 25.63
CA LYS A 377 5.07 -12.48 26.34
C LYS A 377 5.46 -12.22 27.80
N LYS A 378 6.29 -11.20 28.04
CA LYS A 378 6.69 -10.78 29.40
C LYS A 378 5.49 -10.33 30.21
N HIS A 379 4.60 -9.50 29.66
CA HIS A 379 3.39 -9.04 30.33
C HIS A 379 2.50 -10.20 30.81
N ILE A 380 2.40 -11.27 30.03
CA ILE A 380 1.67 -12.48 30.40
C ILE A 380 2.40 -13.25 31.52
N THR A 381 3.73 -13.35 31.41
CA THR A 381 4.56 -14.05 32.41
C THR A 381 4.50 -13.33 33.76
N ASP A 382 4.55 -12.00 33.79
CA ASP A 382 4.49 -11.18 35.02
C ASP A 382 3.16 -11.32 35.76
N GLN A 383 2.09 -11.75 35.09
CA GLN A 383 0.80 -12.12 35.72
C GLN A 383 0.81 -13.53 36.31
N GLY A 384 1.96 -14.20 36.31
CA GLY A 384 2.16 -15.53 36.92
C GLY A 384 1.70 -16.69 36.03
N TYR A 385 1.61 -16.49 34.70
CA TYR A 385 1.35 -17.60 33.79
C TYR A 385 2.65 -18.34 33.43
N LEU A 386 2.60 -19.64 33.37
CA LEU A 386 3.58 -20.48 32.71
C LEU A 386 3.39 -20.32 31.20
N VAL A 387 4.32 -19.64 30.51
CA VAL A 387 4.22 -19.39 29.09
C VAL A 387 5.07 -20.38 28.31
N LEU A 388 4.43 -21.17 27.46
CA LEU A 388 5.02 -22.20 26.62
C LEU A 388 4.92 -21.82 25.14
N ASP A 389 5.76 -22.42 24.30
CA ASP A 389 5.69 -22.32 22.82
C ASP A 389 4.95 -23.50 22.17
N ARG A 390 4.54 -24.48 22.99
CA ARG A 390 3.85 -25.72 22.66
C ARG A 390 2.65 -25.95 23.57
N GLU A 391 1.89 -26.99 23.27
CA GLU A 391 0.84 -27.46 24.19
C GLU A 391 1.44 -27.99 25.50
N PRO A 392 0.77 -27.75 26.65
CA PRO A 392 1.24 -28.20 27.94
C PRO A 392 1.12 -29.73 28.09
N THR A 393 2.10 -30.33 28.74
CA THR A 393 2.04 -31.74 29.16
C THR A 393 1.01 -31.94 30.27
N ASN A 394 0.68 -33.20 30.57
CA ASN A 394 -0.20 -33.53 31.70
C ASN A 394 0.41 -33.10 33.04
N GLU A 395 1.72 -33.24 33.21
CA GLU A 395 2.43 -32.85 34.42
C GLU A 395 2.40 -31.33 34.62
N GLU A 396 2.66 -30.56 33.55
CA GLU A 396 2.56 -29.10 33.59
C GLU A 396 1.16 -28.63 33.94
N ARG A 397 0.11 -29.28 33.39
CA ARG A 397 -1.29 -28.97 33.71
C ARG A 397 -1.64 -29.26 35.18
N LEU A 398 -1.07 -30.31 35.78
CA LEU A 398 -1.29 -30.67 37.19
C LEU A 398 -0.49 -29.77 38.14
N SER A 399 0.64 -29.24 37.69
CA SER A 399 1.55 -28.44 38.50
C SER A 399 1.30 -26.93 38.42
N ASN A 400 0.55 -26.48 37.42
CA ASN A 400 0.34 -25.04 37.17
C ASN A 400 -1.14 -24.73 36.91
N SER A 401 -1.68 -23.81 37.69
CA SER A 401 -3.07 -23.33 37.52
C SER A 401 -3.24 -22.29 36.42
N LYS A 402 -2.15 -21.62 35.99
CA LYS A 402 -2.13 -20.60 34.97
C LYS A 402 -1.14 -20.99 33.87
N ILE A 403 -1.63 -21.44 32.72
CA ILE A 403 -0.80 -21.86 31.59
C ILE A 403 -1.27 -21.16 30.31
N VAL A 404 -0.31 -20.73 29.54
CA VAL A 404 -0.53 -20.12 28.22
C VAL A 404 0.43 -20.74 27.20
N THR A 405 -0.08 -21.08 26.02
CA THR A 405 0.75 -21.25 24.83
C THR A 405 0.79 -19.93 24.08
N PHE A 406 2.00 -19.42 23.84
CA PHE A 406 2.26 -18.22 23.07
C PHE A 406 3.02 -18.60 21.80
N LYS A 407 2.44 -18.33 20.62
CA LYS A 407 3.11 -18.51 19.33
C LYS A 407 3.19 -17.17 18.64
N GLY A 408 4.40 -16.69 18.37
CA GLY A 408 4.66 -15.40 17.74
C GLY A 408 5.30 -15.55 16.36
N ASN A 409 4.94 -14.65 15.46
CA ASN A 409 5.63 -14.43 14.18
C ASN A 409 6.03 -12.96 14.12
N PRO A 410 7.34 -12.63 14.13
CA PRO A 410 7.81 -11.24 14.10
C PRO A 410 7.47 -10.51 12.80
N GLY A 411 7.13 -11.25 11.75
CA GLY A 411 6.62 -10.68 10.50
C GLY A 411 7.60 -9.75 9.79
N VAL A 412 7.13 -8.56 9.42
CA VAL A 412 7.87 -7.57 8.63
C VAL A 412 7.91 -6.25 9.40
N ASN A 413 9.10 -5.67 9.56
CA ASN A 413 9.28 -4.36 10.18
C ASN A 413 8.78 -3.25 9.25
N ALA A 414 8.47 -2.08 9.83
CA ALA A 414 8.07 -0.89 9.08
C ALA A 414 9.25 -0.28 8.30
N PHE A 415 8.94 0.57 7.32
CA PHE A 415 9.92 1.51 6.76
C PHE A 415 9.39 2.94 6.78
N ARG A 416 10.29 3.91 6.77
CA ARG A 416 9.95 5.33 6.67
C ARG A 416 11.14 6.12 6.11
N THR A 417 10.86 6.94 5.11
CA THR A 417 11.73 8.03 4.67
C THR A 417 11.36 9.29 5.46
N GLU A 418 12.34 10.05 5.92
CA GLU A 418 12.04 11.27 6.68
C GLU A 418 11.33 12.31 5.81
N LEU A 419 10.31 12.98 6.40
CA LEU A 419 9.47 13.96 5.70
C LEU A 419 10.28 15.12 5.11
N ASN A 420 11.32 15.57 5.82
CA ASN A 420 12.23 16.64 5.41
C ASN A 420 13.45 16.14 4.62
N SER A 421 13.42 14.88 4.15
CA SER A 421 14.47 14.36 3.27
C SER A 421 14.58 15.22 2.00
N PRO A 422 15.81 15.45 1.48
CA PRO A 422 15.99 16.24 0.24
C PRO A 422 15.14 15.72 -0.92
N PHE A 423 14.97 14.40 -1.02
CA PHE A 423 14.12 13.78 -2.03
C PHE A 423 12.65 14.12 -1.85
N GLY A 424 12.12 13.96 -0.63
CA GLY A 424 10.73 14.30 -0.31
C GLY A 424 10.41 15.78 -0.52
N GLU A 425 11.34 16.67 -0.15
CA GLU A 425 11.18 18.10 -0.38
C GLU A 425 11.12 18.47 -1.86
N LYS A 426 11.99 17.86 -2.68
CA LYS A 426 11.99 18.08 -4.13
C LYS A 426 10.67 17.63 -4.75
N LEU A 427 10.17 16.45 -4.42
CA LEU A 427 8.89 15.96 -4.91
C LEU A 427 7.72 16.86 -4.47
N ARG A 428 7.66 17.24 -3.18
CA ARG A 428 6.62 18.17 -2.69
C ARG A 428 6.66 19.51 -3.43
N LYS A 429 7.84 20.08 -3.60
CA LYS A 429 8.03 21.35 -4.32
C LYS A 429 7.56 21.25 -5.77
N THR A 430 7.94 20.18 -6.47
CA THR A 430 7.57 19.96 -7.87
C THR A 430 6.06 19.77 -8.00
N LEU A 431 5.44 18.93 -7.19
CA LEU A 431 4.00 18.74 -7.21
C LEU A 431 3.24 20.01 -6.82
N THR A 432 3.73 20.77 -5.81
CA THR A 432 3.14 22.07 -5.44
C THR A 432 3.16 23.03 -6.61
N LYS A 433 4.27 23.11 -7.34
CA LYS A 433 4.41 23.96 -8.53
C LYS A 433 3.42 23.56 -9.62
N THR A 434 3.26 22.25 -9.87
CA THR A 434 2.40 21.72 -10.93
C THR A 434 0.92 21.85 -10.63
N PHE A 435 0.51 21.63 -9.37
CA PHE A 435 -0.90 21.59 -8.97
C PHE A 435 -1.39 22.85 -8.26
N GLY A 436 -0.50 23.81 -7.97
CA GLY A 436 -0.83 25.06 -7.27
C GLY A 436 -1.17 24.86 -5.78
N LYS A 437 -1.10 23.62 -5.28
CA LYS A 437 -1.38 23.25 -3.88
C LYS A 437 -0.33 22.25 -3.40
N LYS A 438 -0.02 22.27 -2.10
CA LYS A 438 0.86 21.27 -1.49
C LYS A 438 0.21 19.88 -1.62
N PRO A 439 0.98 18.84 -2.00
CA PRO A 439 0.48 17.48 -1.98
C PRO A 439 0.18 17.06 -0.53
N VAL A 440 -0.78 16.18 -0.35
CA VAL A 440 -1.00 15.51 0.94
C VAL A 440 0.26 14.72 1.26
N SER A 441 0.81 14.93 2.44
CA SER A 441 2.03 14.24 2.90
C SER A 441 1.69 13.34 4.08
N ILE A 442 1.66 12.02 3.81
CA ILE A 442 1.39 10.99 4.80
C ILE A 442 2.72 10.45 5.31
N ARG A 443 3.00 10.65 6.62
CA ARG A 443 4.25 10.19 7.21
C ARG A 443 4.35 8.67 7.22
N THR A 444 3.26 8.00 7.60
CA THR A 444 3.19 6.54 7.68
C THR A 444 1.77 6.10 7.35
N MET A 445 1.59 5.28 6.35
CA MET A 445 0.28 4.69 6.06
C MET A 445 0.02 3.46 6.94
N GLY A 446 -1.26 3.14 7.16
CA GLY A 446 -1.69 2.05 8.05
C GLY A 446 -1.44 0.65 7.49
N GLY A 447 -1.38 0.49 6.17
CA GLY A 447 -1.12 -0.78 5.48
C GLY A 447 0.34 -1.21 5.58
N THR A 448 0.60 -2.43 5.15
CA THR A 448 1.94 -3.02 5.02
C THR A 448 2.11 -3.47 3.58
N VAL A 449 3.19 -3.10 2.93
CA VAL A 449 3.51 -3.58 1.58
C VAL A 449 4.51 -4.73 1.64
N PRO A 450 4.39 -5.77 0.80
CA PRO A 450 5.24 -6.97 0.90
C PRO A 450 6.70 -6.70 0.56
N ILE A 451 7.00 -5.59 -0.13
CA ILE A 451 8.35 -5.21 -0.57
C ILE A 451 9.19 -4.50 0.50
N ILE A 452 8.67 -4.31 1.71
CA ILE A 452 9.45 -3.68 2.81
C ILE A 452 10.81 -4.35 3.02
N PRO A 453 10.94 -5.70 3.01
CA PRO A 453 12.24 -6.33 3.13
C PRO A 453 13.22 -5.86 2.05
N ALA A 454 12.76 -5.66 0.81
CA ALA A 454 13.59 -5.15 -0.27
C ALA A 454 14.03 -3.70 -0.04
N ILE A 455 13.12 -2.84 0.42
CA ILE A 455 13.43 -1.45 0.75
C ILE A 455 14.52 -1.37 1.82
N ASN A 456 14.36 -2.18 2.88
CA ASN A 456 15.32 -2.23 3.98
C ASN A 456 16.68 -2.83 3.55
N GLU A 457 16.70 -3.84 2.66
CA GLU A 457 17.91 -4.46 2.13
C GLU A 457 18.67 -3.52 1.17
N LEU A 458 17.94 -2.74 0.39
CA LEU A 458 18.54 -1.79 -0.56
C LEU A 458 19.02 -0.51 0.13
N GLU A 459 18.57 -0.22 1.34
CA GLU A 459 18.94 0.96 2.14
C GLU A 459 18.78 2.30 1.41
N ILE A 460 17.79 2.41 0.52
CA ILE A 460 17.51 3.61 -0.26
C ILE A 460 16.24 4.31 0.23
N PRO A 461 16.22 5.67 0.22
CA PRO A 461 15.00 6.39 0.53
C PRO A 461 13.87 6.03 -0.45
N ALA A 462 12.72 5.57 0.08
CA ALA A 462 11.57 5.17 -0.69
C ALA A 462 10.35 6.06 -0.37
N ILE A 463 9.60 6.46 -1.41
CA ILE A 463 8.36 7.21 -1.28
C ILE A 463 7.29 6.53 -2.13
N ILE A 464 6.11 6.32 -1.56
CA ILE A 464 4.95 5.81 -2.28
C ILE A 464 4.21 7.00 -2.90
N VAL A 465 3.88 6.90 -4.18
CA VAL A 465 3.11 7.90 -4.93
C VAL A 465 1.80 7.27 -5.40
N PRO A 466 0.80 7.20 -4.54
CA PRO A 466 -0.48 6.60 -4.86
C PRO A 466 -1.30 7.53 -5.77
N MET A 467 -1.93 6.98 -6.82
CA MET A 467 -2.59 7.80 -7.84
C MET A 467 -4.04 7.39 -8.15
N VAL A 468 -4.46 6.21 -7.73
CA VAL A 468 -5.81 5.73 -8.05
C VAL A 468 -6.83 6.26 -7.05
N ASN A 469 -8.11 6.29 -7.42
CA ASN A 469 -9.16 6.78 -6.53
C ASN A 469 -9.30 5.87 -5.29
N MET A 470 -9.56 6.46 -4.13
CA MET A 470 -9.65 5.72 -2.86
C MET A 470 -10.78 4.68 -2.86
N ASP A 471 -11.87 4.97 -3.53
CA ASP A 471 -13.06 4.12 -3.65
C ASP A 471 -13.00 3.19 -4.88
N ASN A 472 -11.83 2.70 -5.22
CA ASN A 472 -11.56 1.86 -6.39
C ASN A 472 -11.96 0.39 -6.22
N ASN A 473 -12.33 -0.06 -5.02
CA ASN A 473 -12.63 -1.45 -4.68
C ASN A 473 -11.46 -2.44 -4.96
N GLN A 474 -10.20 -2.00 -4.86
CA GLN A 474 -9.07 -2.93 -4.96
C GLN A 474 -9.27 -4.12 -4.00
N HIS A 475 -8.73 -5.29 -4.34
CA HIS A 475 -8.88 -6.57 -3.62
C HIS A 475 -10.34 -7.07 -3.49
N SER A 476 -11.32 -6.36 -4.08
CA SER A 476 -12.75 -6.67 -4.01
C SER A 476 -13.37 -6.81 -5.40
N PRO A 477 -14.59 -7.37 -5.52
CA PRO A 477 -15.33 -7.33 -6.76
C PRO A 477 -15.67 -5.90 -7.20
N ASN A 478 -15.79 -5.69 -8.50
CA ASN A 478 -16.07 -4.39 -9.11
C ASN A 478 -14.97 -3.34 -8.90
N GLU A 479 -13.71 -3.79 -8.86
CA GLU A 479 -12.56 -2.89 -8.90
C GLU A 479 -12.66 -1.96 -10.10
N ASN A 480 -12.25 -0.69 -9.92
CA ASN A 480 -12.42 0.33 -10.92
C ASN A 480 -11.43 1.48 -10.79
N ILE A 481 -11.16 2.15 -11.91
CA ILE A 481 -10.38 3.39 -11.96
C ILE A 481 -11.22 4.53 -12.53
N ARG A 482 -11.20 5.67 -11.87
CA ARG A 482 -11.82 6.92 -12.34
C ARG A 482 -10.97 7.56 -13.43
N ILE A 483 -11.57 7.99 -14.54
CA ILE A 483 -10.84 8.58 -15.68
C ILE A 483 -10.06 9.84 -15.25
N GLY A 484 -10.64 10.68 -14.39
CA GLY A 484 -9.96 11.85 -13.84
C GLY A 484 -8.68 11.50 -13.05
N ASN A 485 -8.62 10.33 -12.42
CA ASN A 485 -7.40 9.85 -11.76
C ASN A 485 -6.33 9.41 -12.76
N ILE A 486 -6.72 8.81 -13.90
CA ILE A 486 -5.76 8.53 -14.99
C ILE A 486 -5.15 9.83 -15.52
N ARG A 487 -5.96 10.85 -15.80
CA ARG A 487 -5.52 12.18 -16.23
C ARG A 487 -4.56 12.82 -15.22
N GLN A 488 -4.97 12.84 -13.96
CA GLN A 488 -4.16 13.41 -12.86
C GLN A 488 -2.86 12.63 -12.65
N GLY A 489 -2.89 11.29 -12.72
CA GLY A 489 -1.72 10.43 -12.57
C GLY A 489 -0.68 10.66 -13.67
N ILE A 490 -1.09 10.85 -14.92
CA ILE A 490 -0.17 11.24 -16.00
C ILE A 490 0.52 12.57 -15.68
N LYS A 491 -0.23 13.56 -15.17
CA LYS A 491 0.32 14.86 -14.77
C LYS A 491 1.28 14.74 -13.58
N ILE A 492 1.00 13.87 -12.61
CA ILE A 492 1.91 13.53 -11.50
C ILE A 492 3.19 12.90 -12.04
N CYS A 493 3.10 11.91 -12.92
CA CYS A 493 4.26 11.26 -13.53
C CYS A 493 5.13 12.23 -14.31
N LEU A 494 4.54 13.12 -15.14
CA LEU A 494 5.26 14.17 -15.84
C LEU A 494 5.99 15.12 -14.89
N SER A 495 5.34 15.48 -13.78
CA SER A 495 5.95 16.33 -12.75
C SER A 495 7.17 15.66 -12.12
N ILE A 496 7.04 14.39 -11.75
CA ILE A 496 8.13 13.60 -11.18
C ILE A 496 9.29 13.48 -12.16
N LEU A 497 9.02 13.07 -13.41
CA LEU A 497 10.04 12.88 -14.45
C LEU A 497 10.80 14.17 -14.78
N ASN A 498 10.21 15.35 -14.52
CA ASN A 498 10.82 16.67 -14.68
C ASN A 498 11.46 17.22 -13.39
N THR A 499 11.55 16.43 -12.32
CA THR A 499 12.16 16.88 -11.06
C THR A 499 13.69 16.81 -11.15
N ASP A 500 14.37 17.92 -10.86
CA ASP A 500 15.84 17.95 -10.75
C ASP A 500 16.26 17.31 -9.40
N LEU A 501 16.88 16.13 -9.44
CA LEU A 501 17.26 15.33 -8.27
C LEU A 501 18.72 15.51 -7.86
#